data_8dda62de106be9d57c5260c34e3264f3
#
_entry.id   8dda62de106be9d57c5260c34e3264f3
#
_cell.length_a   1.000
_cell.length_b   1.000
_cell.length_c   1.000
_cell.angle_alpha   90.00
_cell.angle_beta   90.00
_cell.angle_gamma   90.00
#
_symmetry.space_group_name_H-M   'P 1'
#
loop_
_entity.id
_entity.type
_entity.pdbx_description
1 polymer ?
#
loop_
_entity_poly.entity_id
_entity_poly.type
_entity_poly.pdbx_seq_one_letter_code
_entity_poly.pdbx_strand_id
1 'polypeptide(L)'
;PPVSFFLFAGAGSGKTRSLVEALHVIKGTIAHRLRLTGRKVGVITFTNKACDEIKHRLEYDDLFAVSTIHSFAWSLIKGLNHDIKEWLKINLQSELADLEEKERKGRPGTKASIDRLNAIAAKSERLKILDDIRSFIYNPDGDNRERNSLNHTEVIKITSSFLTAKPMMQSLLVNKFPILLID
;
A
#
# COMPACT_ATOMS: atom_id res chain seq x y z
N PRO A 1 -6.69 11.52 24.70
CA PRO A 1 -6.13 11.08 23.42
C PRO A 1 -7.09 10.12 22.74
N PRO A 2 -7.20 10.12 21.40
CA PRO A 2 -8.03 9.17 20.71
C PRO A 2 -7.52 7.75 21.01
N VAL A 3 -8.44 6.85 21.35
CA VAL A 3 -8.13 5.45 21.64
C VAL A 3 -8.50 4.63 20.40
N SER A 4 -7.59 3.74 19.97
CA SER A 4 -7.89 2.81 18.89
C SER A 4 -8.94 1.79 19.35
N PHE A 5 -9.90 1.48 18.48
CA PHE A 5 -10.92 0.48 18.75
C PHE A 5 -11.24 -0.34 17.50
N PHE A 6 -11.82 -1.50 17.70
CA PHE A 6 -12.32 -2.35 16.63
C PHE A 6 -13.84 -2.42 16.70
N LEU A 7 -14.50 -2.25 15.55
CA LEU A 7 -15.94 -2.47 15.41
C LEU A 7 -16.17 -3.78 14.65
N PHE A 8 -16.61 -4.80 15.36
CA PHE A 8 -16.96 -6.08 14.76
C PHE A 8 -18.42 -6.08 14.29
N ALA A 9 -18.62 -6.36 13.01
CA ALA A 9 -19.96 -6.38 12.44
C ALA A 9 -20.03 -7.40 11.28
N GLY A 10 -21.11 -8.19 11.24
CA GLY A 10 -21.36 -9.18 10.20
C GLY A 10 -21.64 -8.57 8.81
N ALA A 11 -21.71 -9.41 7.79
CA ALA A 11 -22.12 -8.97 6.47
C ALA A 11 -23.55 -8.39 6.51
N GLY A 12 -23.79 -7.25 5.85
CA GLY A 12 -25.10 -6.59 5.84
C GLY A 12 -25.50 -5.82 7.09
N SER A 13 -24.66 -5.79 8.13
CA SER A 13 -24.95 -5.11 9.42
C SER A 13 -24.90 -3.57 9.38
N GLY A 14 -24.69 -2.96 8.21
CA GLY A 14 -24.62 -1.50 8.06
C GLY A 14 -23.28 -0.87 8.41
N LYS A 15 -22.16 -1.63 8.37
CA LYS A 15 -20.79 -1.12 8.66
C LYS A 15 -20.47 0.19 7.95
N THR A 16 -20.67 0.26 6.66
CA THR A 16 -20.39 1.48 5.86
C THR A 16 -21.26 2.66 6.32
N ARG A 17 -22.52 2.38 6.74
CA ARG A 17 -23.39 3.42 7.27
C ARG A 17 -22.86 3.96 8.60
N SER A 18 -22.51 3.08 9.54
CA SER A 18 -21.93 3.48 10.83
C SER A 18 -20.61 4.22 10.66
N LEU A 19 -19.78 3.79 9.69
CA LEU A 19 -18.55 4.51 9.34
C LEU A 19 -18.84 5.94 8.87
N VAL A 20 -19.79 6.12 7.95
CA VAL A 20 -20.18 7.44 7.44
C VAL A 20 -20.78 8.31 8.55
N GLU A 21 -21.61 7.75 9.42
CA GLU A 21 -22.15 8.48 10.59
C GLU A 21 -21.03 8.97 11.51
N ALA A 22 -20.03 8.13 11.80
CA ALA A 22 -18.85 8.51 12.58
C ALA A 22 -18.05 9.64 11.88
N LEU A 23 -17.89 9.58 10.56
CA LEU A 23 -17.22 10.63 9.79
C LEU A 23 -17.98 11.96 9.81
N HIS A 24 -19.31 11.94 9.81
CA HIS A 24 -20.11 13.16 9.99
C HIS A 24 -19.93 13.76 11.39
N VAL A 25 -19.87 12.95 12.44
CA VAL A 25 -19.56 13.43 13.80
C VAL A 25 -18.17 14.06 13.87
N ILE A 26 -17.16 13.43 13.27
CA ILE A 26 -15.80 13.97 13.17
C ILE A 26 -15.81 15.31 12.42
N LYS A 27 -16.55 15.40 11.30
CA LYS A 27 -16.72 16.63 10.53
C LYS A 27 -17.30 17.75 11.41
N GLY A 28 -18.37 17.48 12.14
CA GLY A 28 -19.03 18.47 13.01
C GLY A 28 -18.18 18.94 14.20
N THR A 29 -17.28 18.07 14.70
CA THR A 29 -16.56 18.34 15.95
C THR A 29 -15.17 18.95 15.75
N ILE A 30 -14.37 18.42 14.82
CA ILE A 30 -12.95 18.77 14.72
C ILE A 30 -12.50 19.23 13.31
N ALA A 31 -13.41 19.28 12.32
CA ALA A 31 -13.06 19.65 10.95
C ALA A 31 -12.31 20.99 10.86
N HIS A 32 -12.80 22.01 11.56
CA HIS A 32 -12.17 23.34 11.55
C HIS A 32 -10.70 23.27 11.96
N ARG A 33 -10.39 22.56 13.05
CA ARG A 33 -9.02 22.41 13.56
C ARG A 33 -8.13 21.62 12.59
N LEU A 34 -8.66 20.57 11.97
CA LEU A 34 -7.92 19.77 11.01
C LEU A 34 -7.58 20.57 9.75
N ARG A 35 -8.56 21.31 9.22
CA ARG A 35 -8.35 22.17 8.04
C ARG A 35 -7.33 23.27 8.28
N LEU A 36 -7.38 23.96 9.43
CA LEU A 36 -6.39 24.98 9.81
C LEU A 36 -4.97 24.44 9.87
N THR A 37 -4.80 23.18 10.22
CA THR A 37 -3.48 22.53 10.32
C THR A 37 -3.09 21.73 9.08
N GLY A 38 -3.89 21.74 8.00
CA GLY A 38 -3.67 20.96 6.79
C GLY A 38 -3.76 19.45 6.98
N ARG A 39 -4.38 19.00 8.10
CA ARG A 39 -4.53 17.59 8.45
C ARG A 39 -5.82 17.03 7.86
N LYS A 40 -5.82 15.72 7.61
CA LYS A 40 -6.97 15.01 7.04
C LYS A 40 -7.37 13.82 7.88
N VAL A 41 -8.57 13.34 7.66
CA VAL A 41 -9.04 12.04 8.16
C VAL A 41 -8.79 11.01 7.05
N GLY A 42 -7.98 10.00 7.32
CA GLY A 42 -7.76 8.89 6.39
C GLY A 42 -8.89 7.87 6.51
N VAL A 43 -9.42 7.44 5.37
CA VAL A 43 -10.39 6.35 5.28
C VAL A 43 -9.89 5.35 4.26
N ILE A 44 -9.59 4.14 4.73
CA ILE A 44 -9.06 3.06 3.91
C ILE A 44 -10.15 2.02 3.71
N THR A 45 -10.36 1.64 2.45
CA THR A 45 -11.29 0.56 2.07
C THR A 45 -10.57 -0.50 1.25
N PHE A 46 -11.24 -1.61 1.03
CA PHE A 46 -10.68 -2.69 0.20
C PHE A 46 -10.95 -2.49 -1.29
N THR A 47 -12.09 -1.90 -1.68
CA THR A 47 -12.53 -1.80 -3.07
C THR A 47 -12.74 -0.36 -3.53
N ASN A 48 -12.56 -0.11 -4.83
CA ASN A 48 -12.88 1.18 -5.44
C ASN A 48 -14.37 1.53 -5.28
N LYS A 49 -15.27 0.54 -5.42
CA LYS A 49 -16.69 0.74 -5.23
C LYS A 49 -17.04 1.28 -3.83
N ALA A 50 -16.41 0.74 -2.78
CA ALA A 50 -16.60 1.24 -1.43
C ALA A 50 -16.02 2.67 -1.27
N CYS A 51 -14.86 2.95 -1.89
CA CYS A 51 -14.30 4.30 -1.91
C CYS A 51 -15.29 5.31 -2.51
N ASP A 52 -15.85 4.99 -3.67
CA ASP A 52 -16.74 5.89 -4.40
C ASP A 52 -18.06 6.11 -3.63
N GLU A 53 -18.60 5.06 -3.02
CA GLU A 53 -19.79 5.15 -2.18
C GLU A 53 -19.55 6.06 -0.96
N ILE A 54 -18.42 5.89 -0.26
CA ILE A 54 -18.10 6.73 0.91
C ILE A 54 -17.86 8.16 0.48
N LYS A 55 -17.10 8.41 -0.59
CA LYS A 55 -16.88 9.76 -1.12
C LYS A 55 -18.18 10.46 -1.47
N HIS A 56 -19.10 9.76 -2.15
CA HIS A 56 -20.41 10.30 -2.52
C HIS A 56 -21.23 10.68 -1.27
N ARG A 57 -21.26 9.81 -0.26
CA ARG A 57 -21.98 10.07 1.01
C ARG A 57 -21.39 11.22 1.83
N LEU A 58 -20.09 11.50 1.66
CA LEU A 58 -19.38 12.61 2.27
C LEU A 58 -19.34 13.86 1.38
N GLU A 59 -20.13 13.88 0.30
CA GLU A 59 -20.21 15.02 -0.63
C GLU A 59 -18.84 15.45 -1.19
N TYR A 60 -17.92 14.49 -1.34
CA TYR A 60 -16.54 14.73 -1.80
C TYR A 60 -15.76 15.75 -0.96
N ASP A 61 -16.07 15.87 0.33
CA ASP A 61 -15.36 16.77 1.24
C ASP A 61 -13.88 16.42 1.33
N ASP A 62 -13.01 17.38 1.03
CA ASP A 62 -11.56 17.26 0.96
C ASP A 62 -10.88 16.99 2.31
N LEU A 63 -11.60 17.14 3.43
CA LEU A 63 -11.18 16.74 4.76
C LEU A 63 -10.89 15.24 4.82
N PHE A 64 -11.62 14.44 4.04
CA PHE A 64 -11.56 12.98 4.06
C PHE A 64 -10.72 12.46 2.89
N ALA A 65 -9.60 11.82 3.21
CA ALA A 65 -8.76 11.12 2.24
C ALA A 65 -9.23 9.66 2.11
N VAL A 66 -10.24 9.42 1.27
CA VAL A 66 -10.82 8.09 1.05
C VAL A 66 -10.09 7.40 -0.10
N SER A 67 -9.52 6.23 0.15
CA SER A 67 -8.80 5.45 -0.86
C SER A 67 -8.77 3.95 -0.54
N THR A 68 -8.42 3.15 -1.53
CA THR A 68 -8.10 1.73 -1.28
C THR A 68 -6.78 1.61 -0.54
N ILE A 69 -6.58 0.46 0.16
CA ILE A 69 -5.34 0.21 0.91
C ILE A 69 -4.09 0.31 0.01
N HIS A 70 -4.17 -0.17 -1.23
CA HIS A 70 -3.04 -0.11 -2.16
C HIS A 70 -2.75 1.32 -2.62
N SER A 71 -3.79 2.09 -2.94
CA SER A 71 -3.65 3.50 -3.31
C SER A 71 -3.13 4.35 -2.15
N PHE A 72 -3.59 4.06 -0.93
CA PHE A 72 -3.09 4.71 0.29
C PHE A 72 -1.61 4.39 0.50
N ALA A 73 -1.24 3.11 0.49
CA ALA A 73 0.14 2.66 0.64
C ALA A 73 1.05 3.31 -0.42
N TRP A 74 0.65 3.29 -1.69
CA TRP A 74 1.39 3.96 -2.76
C TRP A 74 1.56 5.45 -2.50
N SER A 75 0.53 6.14 -2.01
CA SER A 75 0.60 7.58 -1.71
C SER A 75 1.63 7.95 -0.65
N LEU A 76 1.99 7.00 0.22
CA LEU A 76 2.99 7.18 1.27
C LEU A 76 4.43 7.01 0.77
N ILE A 77 4.64 6.16 -0.24
CA ILE A 77 5.98 5.84 -0.75
C ILE A 77 6.29 6.47 -2.11
N LYS A 78 5.27 7.00 -2.80
CA LYS A 78 5.43 7.67 -4.10
C LYS A 78 6.47 8.77 -4.01
N GLY A 79 7.49 8.68 -4.85
CA GLY A 79 8.60 9.64 -4.89
C GLY A 79 9.83 9.25 -4.07
N LEU A 80 9.74 8.23 -3.19
CA LEU A 80 10.90 7.69 -2.48
C LEU A 80 11.69 6.71 -3.38
N ASN A 81 11.99 7.14 -4.61
CA ASN A 81 12.52 6.26 -5.65
C ASN A 81 13.85 5.61 -5.26
N HIS A 82 14.72 6.31 -4.56
CA HIS A 82 15.99 5.76 -4.08
C HIS A 82 15.76 4.65 -3.04
N ASP A 83 14.95 4.90 -2.03
CA ASP A 83 14.64 3.93 -0.99
C ASP A 83 13.91 2.70 -1.55
N ILE A 84 12.98 2.91 -2.49
CA ILE A 84 12.28 1.82 -3.19
C ILE A 84 13.28 0.95 -3.96
N LYS A 85 14.22 1.57 -4.67
CA LYS A 85 15.26 0.88 -5.42
C LYS A 85 16.12 0.00 -4.50
N GLU A 86 16.62 0.54 -3.42
CA GLU A 86 17.45 -0.20 -2.46
C GLU A 86 16.67 -1.34 -1.81
N TRP A 87 15.42 -1.12 -1.44
CA TRP A 87 14.56 -2.17 -0.92
C TRP A 87 14.35 -3.29 -1.94
N LEU A 88 14.08 -2.94 -3.21
CA LEU A 88 13.90 -3.92 -4.29
C LEU A 88 15.15 -4.74 -4.53
N LYS A 89 16.35 -4.14 -4.51
CA LYS A 89 17.62 -4.86 -4.63
C LYS A 89 17.74 -5.94 -3.57
N ILE A 90 17.56 -5.58 -2.31
CA ILE A 90 17.67 -6.50 -1.18
C ILE A 90 16.62 -7.62 -1.30
N ASN A 91 15.36 -7.24 -1.59
CA ASN A 91 14.27 -8.21 -1.70
C ASN A 91 14.47 -9.18 -2.87
N LEU A 92 14.88 -8.69 -4.05
CA LEU A 92 15.14 -9.52 -5.22
C LEU A 92 16.32 -10.48 -5.00
N GLN A 93 17.39 -10.02 -4.35
CA GLN A 93 18.53 -10.88 -3.99
C GLN A 93 18.10 -12.00 -3.04
N SER A 94 17.29 -11.68 -2.02
CA SER A 94 16.76 -12.69 -1.11
C SER A 94 15.85 -13.70 -1.83
N GLU A 95 14.94 -13.22 -2.67
CA GLU A 95 14.04 -14.10 -3.42
C GLU A 95 14.79 -14.96 -4.44
N LEU A 96 15.87 -14.45 -5.05
CA LEU A 96 16.73 -15.23 -5.94
C LEU A 96 17.43 -16.36 -5.19
N ALA A 97 18.05 -16.05 -4.04
CA ALA A 97 18.71 -17.07 -3.21
C ALA A 97 17.75 -18.19 -2.79
N ASP A 98 16.51 -17.83 -2.39
CA ASP A 98 15.48 -18.79 -2.04
C ASP A 98 15.06 -19.68 -3.23
N LEU A 99 14.93 -19.10 -4.42
CA LEU A 99 14.56 -19.84 -5.63
C LEU A 99 15.68 -20.78 -6.09
N GLU A 100 16.92 -20.32 -6.05
CA GLU A 100 18.11 -21.13 -6.40
C GLU A 100 18.27 -22.31 -5.44
N GLU A 101 18.06 -22.09 -4.15
CA GLU A 101 18.09 -23.17 -3.15
C GLU A 101 16.98 -24.21 -3.39
N LYS A 102 15.76 -23.75 -3.68
CA LYS A 102 14.63 -24.63 -4.03
C LYS A 102 14.87 -25.40 -5.32
N GLU A 103 15.51 -24.79 -6.32
CA GLU A 103 15.88 -25.48 -7.56
C GLU A 103 16.95 -26.54 -7.32
N ARG A 104 17.99 -26.23 -6.54
CA ARG A 104 19.04 -27.17 -6.18
C ARG A 104 18.52 -28.42 -5.46
N LYS A 105 17.49 -28.25 -4.60
CA LYS A 105 16.85 -29.33 -3.86
C LYS A 105 15.73 -30.03 -4.64
N GLY A 106 15.25 -29.41 -5.73
CA GLY A 106 14.13 -29.89 -6.53
C GLY A 106 14.53 -30.96 -7.55
N ARG A 107 13.53 -31.57 -8.20
CA ARG A 107 13.75 -32.48 -9.35
C ARG A 107 13.84 -31.67 -10.63
N PRO A 108 14.95 -31.74 -11.37
CA PRO A 108 15.10 -31.07 -12.66
C PRO A 108 14.06 -31.54 -13.68
N GLY A 109 13.71 -30.65 -14.63
CA GLY A 109 12.82 -30.95 -15.76
C GLY A 109 11.34 -31.09 -15.42
N THR A 110 10.92 -30.86 -14.18
CA THR A 110 9.52 -30.80 -13.80
C THR A 110 8.94 -29.42 -14.16
N LYS A 111 7.62 -29.33 -14.30
CA LYS A 111 6.92 -28.03 -14.47
C LYS A 111 7.36 -27.03 -13.40
N ALA A 112 7.42 -27.45 -12.14
CA ALA A 112 7.85 -26.60 -11.03
C ALA A 112 9.32 -26.12 -11.16
N SER A 113 10.22 -26.95 -11.73
CA SER A 113 11.59 -26.54 -12.04
C SER A 113 11.62 -25.50 -13.15
N ILE A 114 10.87 -25.70 -14.22
CA ILE A 114 10.77 -24.74 -15.33
C ILE A 114 10.23 -23.40 -14.85
N ASP A 115 9.18 -23.42 -14.04
CA ASP A 115 8.58 -22.18 -13.47
C ASP A 115 9.58 -21.43 -12.57
N ARG A 116 10.37 -22.16 -11.75
CA ARG A 116 11.44 -21.55 -10.92
C ARG A 116 12.55 -20.95 -11.76
N LEU A 117 13.03 -21.67 -12.78
CA LEU A 117 14.09 -21.15 -13.67
C LEU A 117 13.64 -19.89 -14.41
N ASN A 118 12.40 -19.86 -14.89
CA ASN A 118 11.81 -18.66 -15.50
C ASN A 118 11.73 -17.49 -14.50
N ALA A 119 11.33 -17.77 -13.25
CA ALA A 119 11.27 -16.76 -12.20
C ALA A 119 12.66 -16.22 -11.84
N ILE A 120 13.69 -17.10 -11.76
CA ILE A 120 15.09 -16.72 -11.53
C ILE A 120 15.57 -15.80 -12.67
N ALA A 121 15.35 -16.19 -13.93
CA ALA A 121 15.75 -15.39 -15.07
C ALA A 121 15.10 -13.99 -15.07
N ALA A 122 13.78 -13.91 -14.84
CA ALA A 122 13.05 -12.66 -14.81
C ALA A 122 13.50 -11.73 -13.67
N LYS A 123 13.72 -12.29 -12.45
CA LYS A 123 14.21 -11.51 -11.30
C LYS A 123 15.65 -11.04 -11.46
N SER A 124 16.52 -11.88 -12.01
CA SER A 124 17.91 -11.52 -12.30
C SER A 124 18.00 -10.41 -13.33
N GLU A 125 17.17 -10.46 -14.36
CA GLU A 125 17.11 -9.39 -15.36
C GLU A 125 16.59 -8.08 -14.76
N ARG A 126 15.53 -8.14 -13.94
CA ARG A 126 15.02 -6.96 -13.24
C ARG A 126 16.08 -6.34 -12.33
N LEU A 127 16.84 -7.17 -11.61
CA LEU A 127 17.90 -6.69 -10.72
C LEU A 127 18.99 -5.92 -11.48
N LYS A 128 19.36 -6.37 -12.68
CA LYS A 128 20.37 -5.71 -13.52
C LYS A 128 19.98 -4.31 -13.98
N ILE A 129 18.70 -4.11 -14.26
CA ILE A 129 18.20 -2.82 -14.79
C ILE A 129 17.77 -1.84 -13.70
N LEU A 130 17.73 -2.26 -12.41
CA LEU A 130 17.27 -1.40 -11.32
C LEU A 130 18.07 -0.11 -11.21
N ASP A 131 19.36 -0.12 -11.52
CA ASP A 131 20.20 1.06 -11.41
C ASP A 131 19.83 2.15 -12.42
N ASP A 132 19.31 1.77 -13.57
CA ASP A 132 18.88 2.67 -14.64
C ASP A 132 17.48 3.27 -14.39
N ILE A 133 16.69 2.68 -13.47
CA ILE A 133 15.34 3.16 -13.16
C ILE A 133 15.43 4.44 -12.34
N ARG A 134 14.86 5.53 -12.88
CA ARG A 134 14.80 6.85 -12.21
C ARG A 134 13.54 7.05 -11.37
N SER A 135 12.43 6.45 -11.78
CA SER A 135 11.15 6.59 -11.09
C SER A 135 10.34 5.31 -11.17
N PHE A 136 9.62 5.02 -10.10
CA PHE A 136 8.68 3.91 -10.03
C PHE A 136 7.25 4.38 -10.21
N ILE A 137 6.43 3.52 -10.82
CA ILE A 137 5.00 3.70 -10.97
C ILE A 137 4.26 2.52 -10.32
N TYR A 138 3.05 2.76 -9.88
CA TYR A 138 2.18 1.71 -9.39
C TYR A 138 1.27 1.25 -10.51
N ASN A 139 1.33 -0.04 -10.84
CA ASN A 139 0.46 -0.67 -11.83
C ASN A 139 -0.31 -1.82 -11.17
N PRO A 140 -1.61 -1.65 -10.88
CA PRO A 140 -2.44 -2.67 -10.24
C PRO A 140 -2.57 -3.95 -11.08
N ASP A 141 -2.57 -3.85 -12.41
CA ASP A 141 -2.85 -4.96 -13.31
C ASP A 141 -1.64 -5.88 -13.57
N GLY A 142 -0.49 -5.55 -12.98
CA GLY A 142 0.66 -6.45 -12.88
C GLY A 142 1.47 -6.70 -14.16
N ASP A 143 1.11 -6.08 -15.28
CA ASP A 143 1.88 -6.13 -16.51
C ASP A 143 3.12 -5.25 -16.40
N ASN A 144 4.18 -5.79 -15.79
CA ASN A 144 5.47 -5.10 -15.59
C ASN A 144 6.27 -4.98 -16.89
N ARG A 145 5.62 -4.66 -18.02
CA ARG A 145 6.30 -4.46 -19.31
C ARG A 145 7.36 -3.36 -19.24
N GLU A 146 7.11 -2.33 -18.46
CA GLU A 146 8.01 -1.19 -18.30
C GLU A 146 9.04 -1.37 -17.18
N ARG A 147 9.11 -2.56 -16.54
CA ARG A 147 10.12 -2.97 -15.54
C ARG A 147 10.30 -2.02 -14.33
N ASN A 148 9.80 -0.78 -14.39
CA ASN A 148 9.78 0.21 -13.32
C ASN A 148 8.46 0.23 -12.53
N SER A 149 7.50 -0.65 -12.86
CA SER A 149 6.22 -0.71 -12.18
C SER A 149 6.28 -1.62 -10.95
N LEU A 150 5.52 -1.21 -9.93
CA LEU A 150 5.30 -1.97 -8.71
C LEU A 150 3.89 -2.57 -8.74
N ASN A 151 3.77 -3.82 -8.37
CA ASN A 151 2.49 -4.49 -8.21
C ASN A 151 1.91 -4.27 -6.79
N HIS A 152 0.69 -4.77 -6.56
CA HIS A 152 0.00 -4.68 -5.26
C HIS A 152 0.85 -5.19 -4.09
N THR A 153 1.45 -6.38 -4.24
CA THR A 153 2.23 -7.03 -3.18
C THR A 153 3.48 -6.23 -2.84
N GLU A 154 4.18 -5.73 -3.86
CA GLU A 154 5.39 -4.92 -3.67
C GLU A 154 5.07 -3.61 -2.96
N VAL A 155 4.02 -2.90 -3.38
CA VAL A 155 3.62 -1.64 -2.75
C VAL A 155 3.32 -1.83 -1.25
N ILE A 156 2.57 -2.88 -0.89
CA ILE A 156 2.28 -3.18 0.52
C ILE A 156 3.53 -3.56 1.30
N LYS A 157 4.38 -4.44 0.76
CA LYS A 157 5.62 -4.87 1.42
C LYS A 157 6.58 -3.69 1.66
N ILE A 158 6.80 -2.86 0.64
CA ILE A 158 7.67 -1.68 0.72
C ILE A 158 7.13 -0.70 1.77
N THR A 159 5.83 -0.39 1.71
CA THR A 159 5.20 0.55 2.65
C THR A 159 5.28 0.03 4.09
N SER A 160 4.99 -1.25 4.31
CA SER A 160 5.12 -1.88 5.63
C SER A 160 6.55 -1.82 6.16
N SER A 161 7.53 -2.17 5.32
CA SER A 161 8.95 -2.10 5.66
C SER A 161 9.37 -0.67 6.03
N PHE A 162 8.97 0.31 5.24
CA PHE A 162 9.33 1.72 5.50
C PHE A 162 8.65 2.27 6.76
N LEU A 163 7.38 1.95 7.00
CA LEU A 163 6.69 2.35 8.22
C LEU A 163 7.32 1.72 9.46
N THR A 164 7.82 0.49 9.35
CA THR A 164 8.50 -0.18 10.48
C THR A 164 9.89 0.38 10.73
N ALA A 165 10.65 0.66 9.67
CA ALA A 165 12.06 1.01 9.78
C ALA A 165 12.34 2.53 9.89
N LYS A 166 11.38 3.39 9.48
CA LYS A 166 11.59 4.85 9.37
C LYS A 166 10.67 5.64 10.32
N PRO A 167 11.13 6.02 11.52
CA PRO A 167 10.32 6.80 12.49
C PRO A 167 9.81 8.14 11.93
N MET A 168 10.58 8.78 11.03
CA MET A 168 10.14 10.00 10.37
C MET A 168 8.87 9.76 9.54
N MET A 169 8.79 8.64 8.82
CA MET A 169 7.61 8.29 8.02
C MET A 169 6.38 8.04 8.91
N GLN A 170 6.56 7.40 10.06
CA GLN A 170 5.51 7.24 11.07
C GLN A 170 5.01 8.60 11.55
N SER A 171 5.93 9.51 11.88
CA SER A 171 5.59 10.86 12.34
C SER A 171 4.84 11.66 11.27
N LEU A 172 5.27 11.58 10.02
CA LEU A 172 4.58 12.22 8.89
C LEU A 172 3.17 11.66 8.69
N LEU A 173 3.00 10.35 8.78
CA LEU A 173 1.71 9.68 8.67
C LEU A 173 0.74 10.16 9.77
N VAL A 174 1.16 10.11 11.03
CA VAL A 174 0.33 10.52 12.19
C VAL A 174 0.03 12.02 12.13
N ASN A 175 0.98 12.84 11.71
CA ASN A 175 0.75 14.28 11.55
C ASN A 175 -0.26 14.58 10.45
N LYS A 176 -0.18 13.90 9.31
CA LYS A 176 -1.08 14.10 8.18
C LYS A 176 -2.47 13.52 8.44
N PHE A 177 -2.53 12.33 9.06
CA PHE A 177 -3.75 11.57 9.34
C PHE A 177 -3.85 11.23 10.83
N PRO A 178 -4.21 12.22 11.71
CA PRO A 178 -4.36 11.96 13.13
C PRO A 178 -5.51 11.00 13.46
N ILE A 179 -6.40 10.79 12.50
CA ILE A 179 -7.48 9.80 12.55
C ILE A 179 -7.41 8.97 11.27
N LEU A 180 -7.37 7.66 11.45
CA LEU A 180 -7.37 6.68 10.37
C LEU A 180 -8.45 5.63 10.65
N LEU A 181 -9.37 5.48 9.72
CA LEU A 181 -10.42 4.45 9.76
C LEU A 181 -10.17 3.45 8.62
N ILE A 182 -10.38 2.18 8.94
CA ILE A 182 -10.19 1.07 7.98
C ILE A 182 -11.48 0.27 7.95
N ASP A 183 -12.07 0.14 6.74
CA ASP A 183 -13.31 -0.60 6.48
C ASP A 183 -12.98 -1.95 5.82
#